data_7c80a445d733205d939a8d035cc16a7e
#
_entry.id   7c80a445d733205d939a8d035cc16a7e
#
_cell.length_a   1.000
_cell.length_b   1.000
_cell.length_c   1.000
_cell.angle_alpha   90.00
_cell.angle_beta   90.00
_cell.angle_gamma   90.00
#
_symmetry.space_group_name_H-M   'P 1'
#
loop_
_entity.id
_entity.type
_entity.pdbx_description
1 polymer ?
#
loop_
_entity_poly.entity_id
_entity_poly.type
_entity_poly.pdbx_seq_one_letter_code
_entity_poly.pdbx_strand_id
1 'polypeptide(L)'
;VNDFSRHIFNRCREVQVDLVICGGFLSLLHIPDDYVSRVINIHPSLIPSFCGKGLYGHHVHEAVLKRGTKVSGCTVHFVDNEYDHGPIILQRVVGVEDDDTPDSLAARVFAAECEAFPEAIRLFASGRLELHQGRVRRAHAAAQGIVLDR
;
A
#
# COMPACT_ATOMS: atom_id res chain seq x y z
N VAL A 1 -20.88 -1.69 -8.61
CA VAL A 1 -20.08 -2.48 -7.66
C VAL A 1 -19.81 -3.83 -8.30
N ASN A 2 -18.55 -4.18 -8.45
CA ASN A 2 -18.12 -5.46 -8.98
C ASN A 2 -18.58 -6.58 -8.02
N ASP A 3 -19.26 -7.61 -8.55
CA ASP A 3 -19.75 -8.76 -7.75
C ASP A 3 -18.62 -9.43 -6.96
N PHE A 4 -17.42 -9.45 -7.50
CA PHE A 4 -16.21 -9.95 -6.85
C PHE A 4 -15.90 -9.18 -5.56
N SER A 5 -15.82 -7.85 -5.61
CA SER A 5 -15.55 -7.02 -4.43
C SER A 5 -16.64 -7.17 -3.38
N ARG A 6 -17.91 -7.19 -3.80
CA ARG A 6 -19.06 -7.42 -2.91
C ARG A 6 -18.95 -8.75 -2.17
N HIS A 7 -18.57 -9.82 -2.87
CA HIS A 7 -18.42 -11.14 -2.26
C HIS A 7 -17.33 -11.16 -1.19
N ILE A 8 -16.16 -10.56 -1.49
CA ILE A 8 -15.04 -10.44 -0.53
C ILE A 8 -15.49 -9.70 0.73
N PHE A 9 -16.07 -8.50 0.58
CA PHE A 9 -16.42 -7.68 1.74
C PHE A 9 -17.61 -8.24 2.53
N ASN A 10 -18.53 -8.96 1.92
CA ASN A 10 -19.56 -9.69 2.64
C ASN A 10 -18.92 -10.77 3.53
N ARG A 11 -17.95 -11.51 3.01
CA ARG A 11 -17.25 -12.51 3.81
C ARG A 11 -16.44 -11.87 4.95
N CYS A 12 -15.79 -10.73 4.69
CA CYS A 12 -15.10 -9.96 5.73
C CYS A 12 -16.04 -9.54 6.87
N ARG A 13 -17.27 -9.12 6.55
CA ARG A 13 -18.28 -8.77 7.57
C ARG A 13 -18.73 -9.97 8.38
N GLU A 14 -19.01 -11.10 7.73
CA GLU A 14 -19.43 -12.34 8.39
C GLU A 14 -18.44 -12.80 9.47
N VAL A 15 -17.15 -12.67 9.20
CA VAL A 15 -16.07 -13.08 10.13
C VAL A 15 -15.45 -11.93 10.90
N GLN A 16 -16.04 -10.74 10.83
CA GLN A 16 -15.67 -9.53 11.58
C GLN A 16 -14.20 -9.12 11.37
N VAL A 17 -13.76 -9.05 10.12
CA VAL A 17 -12.41 -8.59 9.76
C VAL A 17 -12.26 -7.11 10.04
N ASP A 18 -11.24 -6.70 10.79
CA ASP A 18 -10.92 -5.30 11.06
C ASP A 18 -10.05 -4.66 9.99
N LEU A 19 -9.16 -5.42 9.39
CA LEU A 19 -8.23 -4.96 8.38
C LEU A 19 -8.11 -5.97 7.24
N VAL A 20 -8.21 -5.51 6.01
CA VAL A 20 -7.90 -6.29 4.80
C VAL A 20 -6.52 -5.91 4.29
N ILE A 21 -5.71 -6.90 3.97
CA ILE A 21 -4.34 -6.73 3.52
C ILE A 21 -4.21 -7.24 2.09
N CYS A 22 -3.77 -6.37 1.17
CA CYS A 22 -3.48 -6.70 -0.21
C CYS A 22 -1.96 -6.78 -0.40
N GLY A 23 -1.44 -7.99 -0.60
CA GLY A 23 -0.04 -8.25 -0.94
C GLY A 23 0.05 -9.04 -2.23
N GLY A 24 0.57 -8.43 -3.31
CA GLY A 24 0.58 -9.05 -4.63
C GLY A 24 -0.82 -9.20 -5.27
N PHE A 25 -1.78 -8.41 -4.83
CA PHE A 25 -3.14 -8.43 -5.34
C PHE A 25 -3.26 -7.45 -6.53
N LEU A 26 -3.63 -7.95 -7.70
CA LEU A 26 -3.57 -7.20 -8.96
C LEU A 26 -4.93 -6.67 -9.46
N SER A 27 -6.02 -7.08 -8.83
CA SER A 27 -7.36 -6.66 -9.23
C SER A 27 -7.80 -5.40 -8.48
N LEU A 28 -8.55 -4.53 -9.15
CA LEU A 28 -9.17 -3.39 -8.48
C LEU A 28 -10.28 -3.89 -7.53
N LEU A 29 -10.18 -3.54 -6.25
CA LEU A 29 -11.25 -3.70 -5.28
C LEU A 29 -12.08 -2.43 -5.22
N HIS A 30 -13.40 -2.57 -5.30
CA HIS A 30 -14.32 -1.49 -4.97
C HIS A 30 -14.59 -1.51 -3.47
N ILE A 31 -14.03 -0.51 -2.78
CA ILE A 31 -14.05 -0.41 -1.32
C ILE A 31 -15.42 0.14 -0.89
N PRO A 32 -16.20 -0.60 -0.09
CA PRO A 32 -17.45 -0.10 0.47
C PRO A 32 -17.17 0.86 1.64
N ASP A 33 -18.15 1.71 1.95
CA ASP A 33 -18.01 2.80 2.94
C ASP A 33 -17.55 2.31 4.32
N ASP A 34 -18.01 1.14 4.75
CA ASP A 34 -17.65 0.53 6.04
C ASP A 34 -16.23 -0.06 6.07
N TYR A 35 -15.53 -0.14 4.93
CA TYR A 35 -14.13 -0.56 4.81
C TYR A 35 -13.19 0.55 4.35
N VAL A 36 -13.65 1.78 4.21
CA VAL A 36 -12.79 2.92 3.96
C VAL A 36 -11.74 3.02 5.06
N SER A 37 -10.46 3.19 4.68
CA SER A 37 -9.30 3.18 5.58
C SER A 37 -9.12 1.89 6.40
N ARG A 38 -9.65 0.77 5.92
CA ARG A 38 -9.50 -0.57 6.50
C ARG A 38 -8.97 -1.60 5.49
N VAL A 39 -8.49 -1.13 4.35
CA VAL A 39 -7.83 -1.94 3.33
C VAL A 39 -6.48 -1.31 3.05
N ILE A 40 -5.40 -2.06 3.19
CA ILE A 40 -4.04 -1.58 2.89
C ILE A 40 -3.40 -2.43 1.80
N ASN A 41 -2.58 -1.79 0.99
CA ASN A 41 -1.79 -2.41 -0.07
C ASN A 41 -0.33 -2.02 0.06
N ILE A 42 0.55 -2.84 -0.49
CA ILE A 42 1.95 -2.50 -0.71
C ILE A 42 2.25 -2.50 -2.21
N HIS A 43 2.93 -1.46 -2.67
CA HIS A 43 3.35 -1.27 -4.05
C HIS A 43 4.86 -1.09 -4.14
N PRO A 44 5.57 -1.78 -5.06
CA PRO A 44 7.03 -1.81 -5.11
C PRO A 44 7.64 -0.59 -5.80
N SER A 45 7.10 0.60 -5.55
CA SER A 45 7.69 1.87 -5.94
C SER A 45 7.39 2.99 -4.94
N LEU A 46 8.01 4.13 -5.14
CA LEU A 46 7.72 5.36 -4.39
C LEU A 46 6.57 6.11 -5.07
N ILE A 47 5.32 5.79 -4.72
CA ILE A 47 4.14 6.48 -5.22
C ILE A 47 4.29 8.00 -5.02
N PRO A 48 3.97 8.84 -6.02
CA PRO A 48 3.20 8.59 -7.24
C PRO A 48 4.01 8.12 -8.47
N SER A 49 5.29 7.80 -8.32
CA SER A 49 6.13 7.34 -9.43
C SER A 49 5.94 5.84 -9.68
N PHE A 50 5.94 5.43 -10.94
CA PHE A 50 5.90 4.02 -11.39
C PHE A 50 4.76 3.21 -10.76
N CYS A 51 3.55 3.78 -10.73
CA CYS A 51 2.36 3.16 -10.17
C CYS A 51 1.14 3.30 -11.09
N GLY A 52 0.04 2.65 -10.74
CA GLY A 52 -1.18 2.67 -11.50
C GLY A 52 -1.35 1.47 -12.43
N LYS A 53 -2.39 1.49 -13.24
CA LYS A 53 -2.80 0.37 -14.09
C LYS A 53 -1.66 -0.12 -15.00
N GLY A 54 -1.31 -1.40 -14.87
CA GLY A 54 -0.28 -2.07 -15.69
C GLY A 54 1.13 -2.01 -15.11
N LEU A 55 1.36 -1.24 -14.03
CA LEU A 55 2.65 -1.19 -13.33
C LEU A 55 2.58 -2.05 -12.06
N TYR A 56 3.05 -3.29 -12.14
CA TYR A 56 3.09 -4.25 -11.05
C TYR A 56 4.28 -5.21 -11.20
N GLY A 57 4.75 -5.77 -10.10
CA GLY A 57 5.82 -6.76 -10.07
C GLY A 57 7.07 -6.29 -10.82
N HIS A 58 7.64 -7.14 -11.67
CA HIS A 58 8.85 -6.86 -12.44
C HIS A 58 8.74 -5.65 -13.39
N HIS A 59 7.56 -5.36 -13.92
CA HIS A 59 7.35 -4.21 -14.82
C HIS A 59 7.68 -2.88 -14.15
N VAL A 60 7.50 -2.78 -12.84
CA VAL A 60 7.88 -1.60 -12.06
C VAL A 60 9.40 -1.42 -12.08
N HIS A 61 10.15 -2.48 -11.79
CA HIS A 61 11.63 -2.42 -11.72
C HIS A 61 12.25 -2.18 -13.09
N GLU A 62 11.70 -2.80 -14.14
CA GLU A 62 12.09 -2.51 -15.54
C GLU A 62 11.89 -1.03 -15.89
N ALA A 63 10.75 -0.46 -15.50
CA ALA A 63 10.44 0.95 -15.74
C ALA A 63 11.38 1.89 -14.99
N VAL A 64 11.70 1.58 -13.72
CA VAL A 64 12.66 2.31 -12.88
C VAL A 64 14.04 2.34 -13.54
N LEU A 65 14.57 1.16 -13.93
CA LEU A 65 15.88 1.05 -14.57
C LEU A 65 15.90 1.73 -15.94
N LYS A 66 14.88 1.54 -16.75
CA LYS A 66 14.74 2.21 -18.06
C LYS A 66 14.72 3.72 -17.94
N ARG A 67 14.10 4.27 -16.90
CA ARG A 67 14.05 5.71 -16.64
C ARG A 67 15.38 6.25 -16.10
N GLY A 68 16.20 5.38 -15.49
CA GLY A 68 17.51 5.75 -14.92
C GLY A 68 17.39 6.53 -13.61
N THR A 69 16.37 6.26 -12.78
CA THR A 69 16.25 6.86 -11.45
C THR A 69 17.34 6.30 -10.53
N LYS A 70 17.80 7.09 -9.59
CA LYS A 70 18.87 6.70 -8.65
C LYS A 70 18.33 6.17 -7.32
N VAL A 71 17.03 6.27 -7.13
CA VAL A 71 16.30 5.71 -5.99
C VAL A 71 15.02 5.04 -6.45
N SER A 72 14.62 4.00 -5.73
CA SER A 72 13.34 3.33 -5.80
C SER A 72 12.89 3.02 -4.37
N GLY A 73 11.96 2.09 -4.19
CA GLY A 73 11.49 1.70 -2.88
C GLY A 73 10.12 1.06 -2.93
N CYS A 74 9.44 1.10 -1.79
CA CYS A 74 8.06 0.64 -1.67
C CYS A 74 7.18 1.65 -0.94
N THR A 75 5.88 1.54 -1.18
CA THR A 75 4.85 2.36 -0.55
C THR A 75 3.78 1.45 0.03
N VAL A 76 3.47 1.63 1.32
CA VAL A 76 2.26 1.08 1.94
C VAL A 76 1.23 2.20 2.02
N HIS A 77 0.03 1.93 1.51
CA HIS A 77 -1.04 2.93 1.45
C HIS A 77 -2.41 2.30 1.73
N PHE A 78 -3.36 3.12 2.13
CA PHE A 78 -4.75 2.70 2.12
C PHE A 78 -5.23 2.56 0.68
N VAL A 79 -6.07 1.54 0.45
CA VAL A 79 -6.69 1.32 -0.86
C VAL A 79 -7.94 2.17 -0.98
N ASP A 80 -8.08 2.84 -2.09
CA ASP A 80 -9.32 3.49 -2.54
C ASP A 80 -9.83 2.85 -3.85
N ASN A 81 -10.72 3.53 -4.54
CA ASN A 81 -11.32 3.01 -5.78
C ASN A 81 -10.49 3.29 -7.05
N GLU A 82 -9.21 3.68 -6.86
CA GLU A 82 -8.24 3.89 -7.94
C GLU A 82 -6.97 3.08 -7.67
N TYR A 83 -6.27 2.66 -8.76
CA TYR A 83 -5.02 1.90 -8.60
C TYR A 83 -3.92 2.75 -7.96
N ASP A 84 -3.35 2.26 -6.87
CA ASP A 84 -2.17 2.82 -6.17
C ASP A 84 -2.30 4.32 -5.82
N HIS A 85 -3.52 4.79 -5.56
CA HIS A 85 -3.83 6.21 -5.38
C HIS A 85 -4.08 6.61 -3.91
N GLY A 86 -4.62 5.72 -3.11
CA GLY A 86 -5.07 6.04 -1.75
C GLY A 86 -3.99 6.59 -0.80
N PRO A 87 -4.41 7.11 0.36
CA PRO A 87 -3.52 7.80 1.31
C PRO A 87 -2.32 6.97 1.75
N ILE A 88 -1.12 7.54 1.64
CA ILE A 88 0.16 6.87 1.94
C ILE A 88 0.35 6.76 3.45
N ILE A 89 0.61 5.56 3.94
CA ILE A 89 0.89 5.26 5.35
C ILE A 89 2.38 5.42 5.63
N LEU A 90 3.23 4.74 4.84
CA LEU A 90 4.68 4.84 4.93
C LEU A 90 5.37 4.45 3.62
N GLN A 91 6.59 4.90 3.47
CA GLN A 91 7.46 4.57 2.35
C GLN A 91 8.84 4.16 2.85
N ARG A 92 9.52 3.27 2.11
CA ARG A 92 10.92 2.92 2.29
C ARG A 92 11.66 3.17 1.00
N VAL A 93 12.79 3.85 1.09
CA VAL A 93 13.65 4.17 -0.05
C VAL A 93 14.79 3.15 -0.14
N VAL A 94 15.10 2.71 -1.35
CA VAL A 94 16.30 1.93 -1.67
C VAL A 94 17.10 2.61 -2.78
N GLY A 95 18.41 2.46 -2.76
CA GLY A 95 19.26 2.89 -3.85
C GLY A 95 19.07 2.04 -5.10
N VAL A 96 19.27 2.62 -6.27
CA VAL A 96 19.40 1.92 -7.56
C VAL A 96 20.87 1.96 -7.95
N GLU A 97 21.49 0.78 -8.09
CA GLU A 97 22.88 0.63 -8.46
C GLU A 97 23.04 0.66 -9.99
N ASP A 98 24.22 1.05 -10.46
CA ASP A 98 24.45 1.25 -11.91
C ASP A 98 24.43 -0.09 -12.70
N ASP A 99 24.69 -1.20 -12.04
CA ASP A 99 24.66 -2.56 -12.59
C ASP A 99 23.43 -3.37 -12.21
N ASP A 100 22.39 -2.72 -11.65
CA ASP A 100 21.17 -3.41 -11.29
C ASP A 100 20.48 -4.03 -12.50
N THR A 101 20.00 -5.25 -12.30
CA THR A 101 19.01 -5.89 -13.13
C THR A 101 17.61 -5.72 -12.50
N PRO A 102 16.52 -5.96 -13.25
CA PRO A 102 15.17 -5.99 -12.65
C PRO A 102 15.08 -6.93 -11.44
N ASP A 103 15.76 -8.08 -11.49
CA ASP A 103 15.77 -9.06 -10.41
C ASP A 103 16.52 -8.58 -9.16
N SER A 104 17.71 -7.97 -9.33
CA SER A 104 18.48 -7.46 -8.18
C SER A 104 17.77 -6.29 -7.51
N LEU A 105 17.20 -5.38 -8.27
CA LEU A 105 16.39 -4.29 -7.74
C LEU A 105 15.13 -4.80 -7.06
N ALA A 106 14.41 -5.77 -7.67
CA ALA A 106 13.25 -6.40 -7.07
C ALA A 106 13.56 -7.03 -5.71
N ALA A 107 14.68 -7.76 -5.61
CA ALA A 107 15.10 -8.38 -4.34
C ALA A 107 15.37 -7.32 -3.25
N ARG A 108 16.02 -6.21 -3.60
CA ARG A 108 16.30 -5.10 -2.67
C ARG A 108 15.02 -4.39 -2.23
N VAL A 109 14.10 -4.13 -3.14
CA VAL A 109 12.79 -3.53 -2.83
C VAL A 109 11.98 -4.49 -1.96
N PHE A 110 11.96 -5.79 -2.28
CA PHE A 110 11.23 -6.78 -1.49
C PHE A 110 11.73 -6.88 -0.05
N ALA A 111 13.04 -6.77 0.18
CA ALA A 111 13.58 -6.68 1.54
C ALA A 111 13.00 -5.48 2.32
N ALA A 112 12.89 -4.33 1.66
CA ALA A 112 12.26 -3.15 2.25
C ALA A 112 10.75 -3.33 2.48
N GLU A 113 10.06 -4.04 1.59
CA GLU A 113 8.63 -4.39 1.76
C GLU A 113 8.41 -5.28 2.98
N CYS A 114 9.29 -6.26 3.21
CA CYS A 114 9.22 -7.16 4.37
C CYS A 114 9.35 -6.41 5.73
N GLU A 115 9.93 -5.23 5.74
CA GLU A 115 9.98 -4.35 6.91
C GLU A 115 8.78 -3.39 6.95
N ALA A 116 8.48 -2.77 5.83
CA ALA A 116 7.47 -1.72 5.72
C ALA A 116 6.04 -2.24 5.98
N PHE A 117 5.68 -3.37 5.39
CA PHE A 117 4.32 -3.86 5.48
C PHE A 117 3.92 -4.27 6.91
N PRO A 118 4.71 -5.10 7.63
CA PRO A 118 4.41 -5.39 9.03
C PRO A 118 4.38 -4.15 9.94
N GLU A 119 5.23 -3.15 9.67
CA GLU A 119 5.19 -1.89 10.41
C GLU A 119 3.85 -1.17 10.23
N ALA A 120 3.37 -1.03 9.00
CA ALA A 120 2.08 -0.42 8.71
C ALA A 120 0.92 -1.16 9.39
N ILE A 121 0.94 -2.50 9.37
CA ILE A 121 -0.05 -3.34 10.04
C ILE A 121 -0.04 -3.10 11.56
N ARG A 122 1.14 -3.05 12.18
CA ARG A 122 1.27 -2.76 13.62
C ARG A 122 0.77 -1.35 13.98
N LEU A 123 1.05 -0.36 13.14
CA LEU A 123 0.55 1.00 13.34
C LEU A 123 -0.97 1.05 13.28
N PHE A 124 -1.58 0.35 12.31
CA PHE A 124 -3.03 0.21 12.23
C PHE A 124 -3.60 -0.48 13.48
N ALA A 125 -3.10 -1.66 13.80
CA ALA A 125 -3.59 -2.48 14.92
C ALA A 125 -3.48 -1.77 16.28
N SER A 126 -2.48 -0.89 16.46
CA SER A 126 -2.29 -0.10 17.67
C SER A 126 -3.05 1.23 17.69
N GLY A 127 -3.90 1.51 16.69
CA GLY A 127 -4.66 2.76 16.60
C GLY A 127 -3.80 4.01 16.42
N ARG A 128 -2.61 3.88 15.82
CA ARG A 128 -1.64 4.96 15.67
C ARG A 128 -1.67 5.65 14.31
N LEU A 129 -2.68 5.36 13.49
CA LEU A 129 -2.89 6.02 12.21
C LEU A 129 -4.09 6.94 12.28
N GLU A 130 -3.90 8.18 11.90
CA GLU A 130 -4.94 9.20 11.79
C GLU A 130 -5.00 9.68 10.34
N LEU A 131 -6.20 9.67 9.76
CA LEU A 131 -6.45 10.25 8.44
C LEU A 131 -7.00 11.67 8.61
N HIS A 132 -6.23 12.66 8.16
CA HIS A 132 -6.60 14.06 8.21
C HIS A 132 -6.40 14.71 6.85
N GLN A 133 -7.47 15.25 6.26
CA GLN A 133 -7.46 15.90 4.94
C GLN A 133 -6.74 15.08 3.85
N GLY A 134 -7.06 13.78 3.77
CA GLY A 134 -6.46 12.86 2.79
C GLY A 134 -5.01 12.45 3.08
N ARG A 135 -4.45 12.84 4.23
CA ARG A 135 -3.07 12.51 4.63
C ARG A 135 -3.07 11.67 5.89
N VAL A 136 -2.26 10.62 5.88
CA VAL A 136 -2.07 9.79 7.08
C VAL A 136 -1.02 10.44 7.98
N ARG A 137 -1.35 10.54 9.27
CA ARG A 137 -0.43 10.97 10.33
C ARG A 137 -0.22 9.82 11.31
N ARG A 138 0.96 9.78 11.92
CA ARG A 138 1.24 8.86 13.03
C ARG A 138 0.97 9.58 14.36
N ALA A 139 0.04 9.06 15.15
CA ALA A 139 -0.17 9.54 16.50
C ALA A 139 1.00 9.14 17.42
N HIS A 140 1.43 10.03 18.30
CA HIS A 140 2.49 9.77 19.29
C HIS A 140 2.02 8.88 20.46
N ALA A 141 0.72 8.89 20.78
CA ALA A 141 0.09 8.00 21.74
C ALA A 141 -0.99 7.18 21.04
N ALA A 142 -1.34 6.02 21.59
CA ALA A 142 -2.44 5.21 21.06
C ALA A 142 -3.73 6.05 21.08
N ALA A 143 -4.16 6.52 19.91
CA ALA A 143 -5.53 7.02 19.74
C ALA A 143 -6.46 5.81 19.76
N GLN A 144 -7.65 5.95 20.33
CA GLN A 144 -8.66 4.90 20.28
C GLN A 144 -9.25 4.85 18.87
N GLY A 145 -8.62 4.06 17.99
CA GLY A 145 -9.07 3.84 16.63
C GLY A 145 -8.55 4.86 15.60
N ILE A 146 -8.91 4.68 14.33
CA ILE A 146 -8.66 5.67 13.27
C ILE A 146 -9.68 6.77 13.43
N VAL A 147 -9.21 7.99 13.69
CA VAL A 147 -10.08 9.18 13.64
C VAL A 147 -10.26 9.54 12.16
N LEU A 148 -11.45 9.30 11.65
CA LEU A 148 -11.86 9.78 10.32
C LEU A 148 -12.47 11.16 10.51
N ASP A 149 -11.79 12.18 10.02
CA ASP A 149 -12.38 13.52 9.88
C ASP A 149 -13.43 13.47 8.75
N ARG A 150 -14.67 13.82 9.07
CA ARG A 150 -15.80 13.84 8.12
C ARG A 150 -15.85 15.15 7.37
#